data_d580cc59b05d4399ce0b06921c9ad0c6
#
_entry.id   d580cc59b05d4399ce0b06921c9ad0c6
#
_cell.length_a   1.000
_cell.length_b   1.000
_cell.length_c   1.000
_cell.angle_alpha   90.00
_cell.angle_beta   90.00
_cell.angle_gamma   90.00
#
_symmetry.space_group_name_H-M   'P 1'
#
loop_
_entity.id
_entity.type
_entity.pdbx_description
1 polymer ?
#
loop_
_entity_poly.entity_id
_entity_poly.type
_entity_poly.pdbx_seq_one_letter_code
_entity_poly.pdbx_strand_id
1 'polypeptide(L)'
;MSLLHYTPRWLHKLFPRLIWRSSAENGAIYLTFDDGPIPEVTPKVLSILAAYKAKATFFCVGENAVKHAEVLAQVKAAGHAIGHHTYHHVNGWHTKWPNYLREVEKGAEACSSSQGSLFRPPYGKLPMPAYFRLPARYKVVMWDVLSGDFDKRINWNTCLEQTIKHTSAGSVIVFHDSIKAWPNLERLLPAYLEWAKKQGYTFKSLS
;
A
#
# COMPACT_ATOMS: atom_id res chain seq x y z
N MET A 1 2.63 -21.91 6.83
CA MET A 1 1.80 -20.89 7.52
C MET A 1 0.80 -20.35 6.54
N SER A 2 -0.49 -20.34 6.88
CA SER A 2 -1.52 -19.69 6.05
C SER A 2 -1.29 -18.17 6.06
N LEU A 3 -1.41 -17.52 4.90
CA LEU A 3 -1.33 -16.06 4.81
C LEU A 3 -2.54 -15.46 5.55
N LEU A 4 -2.30 -14.47 6.40
CA LEU A 4 -3.37 -13.75 7.08
C LEU A 4 -3.85 -12.61 6.18
N HIS A 5 -5.01 -12.78 5.53
CA HIS A 5 -5.58 -11.80 4.59
C HIS A 5 -6.23 -10.59 5.26
N TYR A 6 -6.32 -10.56 6.57
CA TYR A 6 -6.86 -9.41 7.31
C TYR A 6 -6.08 -9.17 8.60
N THR A 7 -6.09 -7.95 9.07
CA THR A 7 -5.51 -7.58 10.36
C THR A 7 -6.59 -7.60 11.43
N PRO A 8 -6.45 -8.44 12.49
CA PRO A 8 -7.44 -8.50 13.57
C PRO A 8 -7.62 -7.13 14.26
N ARG A 9 -8.87 -6.76 14.54
CA ARG A 9 -9.20 -5.44 15.12
C ARG A 9 -8.57 -5.19 16.50
N TRP A 10 -8.22 -6.22 17.26
CA TRP A 10 -7.52 -6.04 18.52
C TRP A 10 -6.11 -5.45 18.34
N LEU A 11 -5.43 -5.74 17.21
CA LEU A 11 -4.14 -5.12 16.84
C LEU A 11 -4.29 -3.62 16.60
N HIS A 12 -5.39 -3.17 15.98
CA HIS A 12 -5.67 -1.73 15.82
C HIS A 12 -5.76 -1.01 17.16
N LYS A 13 -6.38 -1.66 18.17
CA LYS A 13 -6.50 -1.12 19.52
C LYS A 13 -5.16 -1.12 20.27
N LEU A 14 -4.31 -2.14 20.03
CA LEU A 14 -3.00 -2.25 20.66
C LEU A 14 -1.99 -1.22 20.09
N PHE A 15 -2.13 -0.85 18.82
CA PHE A 15 -1.24 0.12 18.13
C PHE A 15 -2.02 1.31 17.56
N PRO A 16 -2.63 2.16 18.43
CA PRO A 16 -3.55 3.22 18.00
C PRO A 16 -2.86 4.39 17.25
N ARG A 17 -1.53 4.48 17.31
CA ARG A 17 -0.76 5.51 16.58
C ARG A 17 -0.57 5.19 15.09
N LEU A 18 -0.96 3.98 14.65
CA LEU A 18 -0.85 3.54 13.27
C LEU A 18 -2.22 3.64 12.59
N ILE A 19 -2.20 3.98 11.31
CA ILE A 19 -3.41 4.03 10.49
C ILE A 19 -3.66 2.63 9.91
N TRP A 20 -4.72 1.98 10.36
CA TRP A 20 -5.14 0.66 9.89
C TRP A 20 -6.31 0.73 8.91
N ARG A 21 -7.14 1.75 9.12
CA ARG A 21 -8.36 2.04 8.36
C ARG A 21 -8.48 3.55 8.21
N SER A 22 -9.33 4.01 7.29
CA SER A 22 -9.60 5.43 7.08
C SER A 22 -11.11 5.72 7.14
N SER A 23 -11.55 6.91 6.76
CA SER A 23 -12.96 7.30 6.78
C SER A 23 -13.82 6.35 5.93
N ALA A 24 -14.99 5.99 6.46
CA ALA A 24 -15.96 5.14 5.79
C ALA A 24 -17.04 5.95 5.03
N GLU A 25 -16.90 7.26 4.96
CA GLU A 25 -17.87 8.15 4.31
C GLU A 25 -18.14 7.76 2.85
N ASN A 26 -19.40 7.77 2.48
CA ASN A 26 -19.87 7.43 1.14
C ASN A 26 -19.37 6.05 0.65
N GLY A 27 -19.22 5.09 1.55
CA GLY A 27 -18.72 3.77 1.21
C GLY A 27 -17.26 3.76 0.74
N ALA A 28 -16.42 4.71 1.18
CA ALA A 28 -15.04 4.81 0.73
C ALA A 28 -14.21 3.59 1.14
N ILE A 29 -13.40 3.10 0.20
CA ILE A 29 -12.33 2.14 0.42
C ILE A 29 -11.03 2.71 -0.17
N TYR A 30 -9.89 2.28 0.37
CA TYR A 30 -8.58 2.85 0.07
C TYR A 30 -7.67 1.78 -0.52
N LEU A 31 -7.52 1.82 -1.84
CA LEU A 31 -6.59 0.96 -2.56
C LEU A 31 -5.17 1.46 -2.34
N THR A 32 -4.28 0.57 -1.97
CA THR A 32 -2.86 0.91 -1.79
C THR A 32 -1.99 -0.09 -2.52
N PHE A 33 -0.91 0.41 -3.13
CA PHE A 33 0.06 -0.38 -3.88
C PHE A 33 1.44 -0.19 -3.28
N ASP A 34 2.12 -1.30 -2.99
CA ASP A 34 3.46 -1.32 -2.41
C ASP A 34 4.48 -1.81 -3.47
N ASP A 35 5.77 -1.53 -3.26
CA ASP A 35 6.95 -1.97 -4.02
C ASP A 35 7.32 -1.15 -5.26
N GLY A 36 6.38 -0.52 -5.94
CA GLY A 36 6.64 0.30 -7.14
C GLY A 36 7.51 1.56 -6.88
N PRO A 37 7.69 2.43 -7.88
CA PRO A 37 7.22 2.26 -9.26
C PRO A 37 8.08 1.28 -10.07
N ILE A 38 7.44 0.46 -10.90
CA ILE A 38 8.08 -0.52 -11.79
C ILE A 38 7.57 -0.29 -13.22
N PRO A 39 8.44 -0.02 -14.23
CA PRO A 39 8.00 0.32 -15.60
C PRO A 39 7.13 -0.73 -16.27
N GLU A 40 7.37 -2.00 -15.99
CA GLU A 40 6.64 -3.12 -16.59
C GLU A 40 5.25 -3.34 -15.95
N VAL A 41 4.99 -2.77 -14.77
CA VAL A 41 3.79 -3.07 -13.97
C VAL A 41 3.00 -1.82 -13.64
N THR A 42 3.62 -0.81 -13.04
CA THR A 42 2.92 0.37 -12.52
C THR A 42 2.06 1.08 -13.58
N PRO A 43 2.51 1.30 -14.85
CA PRO A 43 1.67 1.92 -15.87
C PRO A 43 0.43 1.09 -16.21
N LYS A 44 0.51 -0.25 -16.15
CA LYS A 44 -0.64 -1.13 -16.38
C LYS A 44 -1.66 -1.01 -15.24
N VAL A 45 -1.18 -0.93 -13.98
CA VAL A 45 -2.03 -0.66 -12.82
C VAL A 45 -2.74 0.69 -12.97
N LEU A 46 -2.02 1.74 -13.40
CA LEU A 46 -2.62 3.06 -13.66
C LEU A 46 -3.73 3.00 -14.71
N SER A 47 -3.51 2.26 -15.79
CA SER A 47 -4.51 2.06 -16.86
C SER A 47 -5.77 1.38 -16.33
N ILE A 48 -5.62 0.34 -15.50
CA ILE A 48 -6.75 -0.35 -14.87
C ILE A 48 -7.50 0.61 -13.94
N LEU A 49 -6.80 1.34 -13.07
CA LEU A 49 -7.42 2.29 -12.15
C LEU A 49 -8.18 3.40 -12.91
N ALA A 50 -7.63 3.91 -14.00
CA ALA A 50 -8.25 4.93 -14.83
C ALA A 50 -9.58 4.46 -15.44
N ALA A 51 -9.66 3.21 -15.92
CA ALA A 51 -10.88 2.62 -16.47
C ALA A 51 -12.04 2.59 -15.46
N TYR A 52 -11.73 2.47 -14.18
CA TYR A 52 -12.71 2.48 -13.08
C TYR A 52 -12.85 3.85 -12.40
N LYS A 53 -12.14 4.89 -12.87
CA LYS A 53 -12.05 6.22 -12.22
C LYS A 53 -11.63 6.12 -10.75
N ALA A 54 -10.83 5.10 -10.43
CA ALA A 54 -10.38 4.81 -9.07
C ALA A 54 -9.16 5.66 -8.72
N LYS A 55 -9.15 6.24 -7.50
CA LYS A 55 -7.95 6.82 -6.91
C LYS A 55 -7.33 5.86 -5.92
N ALA A 56 -6.02 5.91 -5.79
CA ALA A 56 -5.24 5.00 -4.95
C ALA A 56 -4.05 5.72 -4.31
N THR A 57 -3.36 5.03 -3.41
CA THR A 57 -2.12 5.48 -2.79
C THR A 57 -1.00 4.51 -3.12
N PHE A 58 0.13 5.00 -3.59
CA PHE A 58 1.31 4.20 -3.92
C PHE A 58 2.40 4.43 -2.86
N PHE A 59 2.79 3.37 -2.16
CA PHE A 59 3.91 3.36 -1.22
C PHE A 59 5.18 2.92 -1.95
N CYS A 60 5.89 3.89 -2.48
CA CYS A 60 7.02 3.67 -3.37
C CYS A 60 8.29 3.31 -2.60
N VAL A 61 9.03 2.33 -3.08
CA VAL A 61 10.42 2.06 -2.67
C VAL A 61 11.30 3.19 -3.20
N GLY A 62 12.08 3.83 -2.33
CA GLY A 62 12.84 5.02 -2.69
C GLY A 62 13.84 4.79 -3.83
N GLU A 63 14.53 3.66 -3.86
CA GLU A 63 15.43 3.28 -4.95
C GLU A 63 14.70 3.21 -6.28
N ASN A 64 13.50 2.59 -6.31
CA ASN A 64 12.66 2.53 -7.51
C ASN A 64 12.15 3.91 -7.92
N ALA A 65 11.78 4.76 -6.94
CA ALA A 65 11.32 6.12 -7.22
C ALA A 65 12.40 6.98 -7.90
N VAL A 66 13.66 6.83 -7.50
CA VAL A 66 14.80 7.50 -8.15
C VAL A 66 15.09 6.90 -9.51
N LYS A 67 15.16 5.57 -9.59
CA LYS A 67 15.50 4.84 -10.84
C LYS A 67 14.46 5.01 -11.93
N HIS A 68 13.18 5.13 -11.57
CA HIS A 68 12.03 5.20 -12.48
C HIS A 68 11.22 6.48 -12.23
N ALA A 69 11.91 7.61 -12.19
CA ALA A 69 11.30 8.92 -11.87
C ALA A 69 10.17 9.32 -12.83
N GLU A 70 10.28 8.89 -14.12
CA GLU A 70 9.25 9.10 -15.13
C GLU A 70 7.97 8.32 -14.82
N VAL A 71 8.06 7.11 -14.26
CA VAL A 71 6.90 6.31 -13.85
C VAL A 71 6.26 6.91 -12.59
N LEU A 72 7.09 7.38 -11.64
CA LEU A 72 6.60 8.12 -10.47
C LEU A 72 5.85 9.39 -10.88
N ALA A 73 6.35 10.11 -11.88
CA ALA A 73 5.67 11.28 -12.43
C ALA A 73 4.30 10.92 -13.05
N GLN A 74 4.17 9.78 -13.73
CA GLN A 74 2.89 9.28 -14.24
C GLN A 74 1.90 9.01 -13.10
N VAL A 75 2.33 8.38 -11.99
CA VAL A 75 1.48 8.14 -10.81
C VAL A 75 0.94 9.46 -10.27
N LYS A 76 1.81 10.48 -10.13
CA LYS A 76 1.43 11.82 -9.67
C LYS A 76 0.47 12.51 -10.64
N ALA A 77 0.77 12.49 -11.93
CA ALA A 77 -0.04 13.11 -12.98
C ALA A 77 -1.45 12.48 -13.07
N ALA A 78 -1.57 11.18 -12.78
CA ALA A 78 -2.86 10.48 -12.68
C ALA A 78 -3.65 10.86 -11.41
N GLY A 79 -3.11 11.71 -10.53
CA GLY A 79 -3.77 12.21 -9.32
C GLY A 79 -3.89 11.17 -8.21
N HIS A 80 -2.95 10.23 -8.13
CA HIS A 80 -2.83 9.30 -7.01
C HIS A 80 -1.98 9.92 -5.89
N ALA A 81 -2.20 9.46 -4.65
CA ALA A 81 -1.36 9.85 -3.53
C ALA A 81 -0.06 9.03 -3.54
N ILE A 82 1.02 9.65 -3.07
CA ILE A 82 2.32 9.02 -2.90
C ILE A 82 2.66 8.95 -1.41
N GLY A 83 3.02 7.76 -0.96
CA GLY A 83 3.74 7.51 0.28
C GLY A 83 5.11 6.90 -0.04
N HIS A 84 5.88 6.58 0.99
CA HIS A 84 7.17 5.91 0.82
C HIS A 84 7.23 4.59 1.60
N HIS A 85 8.11 3.68 1.14
CA HIS A 85 8.23 2.31 1.63
C HIS A 85 9.69 1.96 1.98
N THR A 86 10.39 2.87 2.72
CA THR A 86 11.85 2.93 2.91
C THR A 86 12.60 3.12 1.59
N TYR A 87 13.92 3.28 1.65
CA TYR A 87 14.72 3.46 0.43
C TYR A 87 15.04 2.13 -0.27
N HIS A 88 15.52 1.10 0.49
CA HIS A 88 15.88 -0.22 -0.04
C HIS A 88 14.92 -1.34 0.40
N HIS A 89 13.66 -1.06 0.76
CA HIS A 89 12.69 -2.06 1.21
C HIS A 89 13.18 -2.91 2.39
N VAL A 90 13.82 -2.29 3.38
CA VAL A 90 14.45 -2.99 4.50
C VAL A 90 13.45 -3.52 5.53
N ASN A 91 13.72 -4.71 6.08
CA ASN A 91 12.94 -5.28 7.16
C ASN A 91 13.31 -4.59 8.49
N GLY A 92 12.36 -3.86 9.09
CA GLY A 92 12.57 -3.09 10.30
C GLY A 92 12.93 -3.92 11.53
N TRP A 93 12.56 -5.19 11.59
CA TRP A 93 12.94 -6.06 12.72
C TRP A 93 14.38 -6.56 12.62
N HIS A 94 14.97 -6.57 11.42
CA HIS A 94 16.33 -7.03 11.18
C HIS A 94 17.31 -5.86 10.95
N THR A 95 16.81 -4.62 11.00
CA THR A 95 17.62 -3.42 10.78
C THR A 95 17.75 -2.63 12.08
N LYS A 96 18.99 -2.32 12.49
CA LYS A 96 19.24 -1.48 13.69
C LYS A 96 18.61 -0.10 13.53
N TRP A 97 18.04 0.43 14.62
CA TRP A 97 17.25 1.65 14.61
C TRP A 97 17.89 2.86 13.89
N PRO A 98 19.16 3.22 14.09
CA PRO A 98 19.74 4.36 13.38
C PRO A 98 19.80 4.16 11.85
N ASN A 99 20.02 2.92 11.41
CA ASN A 99 20.03 2.59 9.99
C ASN A 99 18.59 2.58 9.42
N TYR A 100 17.64 2.04 10.18
CA TYR A 100 16.24 2.05 9.78
C TYR A 100 15.69 3.46 9.63
N LEU A 101 16.04 4.37 10.54
CA LEU A 101 15.65 5.77 10.45
C LEU A 101 16.21 6.42 9.17
N ARG A 102 17.49 6.18 8.85
CA ARG A 102 18.09 6.68 7.59
C ARG A 102 17.38 6.14 6.35
N GLU A 103 16.99 4.87 6.36
CA GLU A 103 16.20 4.25 5.28
C GLU A 103 14.82 4.90 5.11
N VAL A 104 14.16 5.23 6.22
CA VAL A 104 12.87 5.94 6.20
C VAL A 104 13.03 7.35 5.65
N GLU A 105 14.03 8.12 6.16
CA GLU A 105 14.28 9.50 5.74
C GLU A 105 14.68 9.59 4.27
N LYS A 106 15.60 8.73 3.83
CA LYS A 106 16.03 8.66 2.42
C LYS A 106 14.88 8.24 1.49
N GLY A 107 14.00 7.32 1.93
CA GLY A 107 12.80 6.93 1.19
C GLY A 107 11.83 8.09 1.03
N ALA A 108 11.60 8.86 2.09
CA ALA A 108 10.74 10.04 2.05
C ALA A 108 11.29 11.11 1.07
N GLU A 109 12.60 11.38 1.11
CA GLU A 109 13.26 12.31 0.21
C GLU A 109 13.15 11.86 -1.26
N ALA A 110 13.43 10.59 -1.55
CA ALA A 110 13.34 10.02 -2.89
C ALA A 110 11.94 10.12 -3.51
N CYS A 111 10.90 9.97 -2.68
CA CYS A 111 9.49 10.12 -3.13
C CYS A 111 9.02 11.58 -3.16
N SER A 112 9.87 12.55 -2.88
CA SER A 112 9.53 13.97 -2.71
C SER A 112 8.39 14.16 -1.68
N SER A 113 8.50 13.45 -0.57
CA SER A 113 7.52 13.42 0.52
C SER A 113 7.97 14.37 1.64
N SER A 114 7.09 15.27 2.05
CA SER A 114 7.33 16.23 3.13
C SER A 114 7.03 15.64 4.52
N GLN A 115 7.30 16.41 5.57
CA GLN A 115 6.85 16.10 6.92
C GLN A 115 5.32 15.88 6.95
N GLY A 116 4.84 14.86 7.64
CA GLY A 116 3.43 14.46 7.65
C GLY A 116 3.02 13.55 6.48
N SER A 117 3.97 13.16 5.62
CA SER A 117 3.73 12.26 4.51
C SER A 117 3.40 10.83 4.95
N LEU A 118 2.80 10.09 4.03
CA LEU A 118 2.41 8.70 4.23
C LEU A 118 3.64 7.78 4.20
N PHE A 119 3.77 6.94 5.21
CA PHE A 119 4.82 5.93 5.30
C PHE A 119 4.22 4.56 5.57
N ARG A 120 4.67 3.53 4.87
CA ARG A 120 4.35 2.13 5.20
C ARG A 120 5.64 1.36 5.43
N PRO A 121 5.77 0.66 6.59
CA PRO A 121 6.95 -0.17 6.84
C PRO A 121 6.91 -1.44 5.98
N PRO A 122 8.01 -1.82 5.29
CA PRO A 122 8.09 -3.08 4.57
C PRO A 122 7.72 -4.28 5.44
N TYR A 123 6.98 -5.23 4.84
CA TYR A 123 6.49 -6.43 5.53
C TYR A 123 5.59 -6.16 6.74
N GLY A 124 5.17 -4.92 6.99
CA GLY A 124 4.53 -4.53 8.25
C GLY A 124 5.47 -4.59 9.47
N LYS A 125 6.76 -4.69 9.24
CA LYS A 125 7.78 -4.88 10.29
C LYS A 125 8.29 -3.53 10.80
N LEU A 126 7.56 -2.96 11.77
CA LEU A 126 7.92 -1.70 12.42
C LEU A 126 8.68 -1.98 13.72
N PRO A 127 9.94 -1.53 13.89
CA PRO A 127 10.66 -1.67 15.17
C PRO A 127 10.04 -0.80 16.25
N MET A 128 10.11 -1.23 17.51
CA MET A 128 9.51 -0.49 18.63
C MET A 128 9.99 0.98 18.74
N PRO A 129 11.27 1.32 18.56
CA PRO A 129 11.66 2.74 18.54
C PRO A 129 10.96 3.54 17.44
N ALA A 130 10.71 2.93 16.26
CA ALA A 130 10.00 3.56 15.16
C ALA A 130 8.53 3.81 15.51
N TYR A 131 7.85 2.86 16.16
CA TYR A 131 6.47 3.02 16.62
C TYR A 131 6.27 4.26 17.50
N PHE A 132 7.23 4.58 18.36
CA PHE A 132 7.13 5.75 19.25
C PHE A 132 7.53 7.07 18.59
N ARG A 133 8.44 7.05 17.61
CA ARG A 133 9.05 8.26 17.05
C ARG A 133 8.52 8.66 15.68
N LEU A 134 8.26 7.72 14.79
CA LEU A 134 7.83 8.03 13.41
C LEU A 134 6.45 8.69 13.32
N PRO A 135 5.42 8.32 14.13
CA PRO A 135 4.10 8.98 14.04
C PRO A 135 4.10 10.49 14.34
N ALA A 136 5.17 11.02 14.95
CA ALA A 136 5.34 12.46 15.10
C ALA A 136 5.79 13.16 13.81
N ARG A 137 6.33 12.43 12.85
CA ARG A 137 6.90 12.95 11.59
C ARG A 137 6.15 12.47 10.34
N TYR A 138 5.57 11.27 10.40
CA TYR A 138 4.91 10.59 9.29
C TYR A 138 3.56 10.01 9.71
N LYS A 139 2.61 9.97 8.80
CA LYS A 139 1.40 9.15 8.94
C LYS A 139 1.77 7.69 8.63
N VAL A 140 1.98 6.89 9.67
CA VAL A 140 2.39 5.48 9.51
C VAL A 140 1.17 4.63 9.19
N VAL A 141 1.08 4.15 7.95
CA VAL A 141 -0.06 3.42 7.40
C VAL A 141 0.22 1.92 7.36
N MET A 142 -0.64 1.17 8.02
CA MET A 142 -0.71 -0.28 7.94
C MET A 142 -1.86 -0.67 6.99
N TRP A 143 -2.54 -1.77 7.25
CA TRP A 143 -3.69 -2.24 6.48
C TRP A 143 -4.64 -3.05 7.34
N ASP A 144 -5.87 -3.18 6.93
CA ASP A 144 -6.80 -4.17 7.48
C ASP A 144 -7.04 -5.33 6.51
N VAL A 145 -6.83 -5.14 5.19
CA VAL A 145 -6.96 -6.19 4.18
C VAL A 145 -5.67 -6.33 3.38
N LEU A 146 -5.18 -7.56 3.28
CA LEU A 146 -4.02 -7.95 2.47
C LEU A 146 -4.48 -8.89 1.36
N SER A 147 -4.34 -8.48 0.10
CA SER A 147 -4.81 -9.26 -1.06
C SER A 147 -4.12 -10.61 -1.21
N GLY A 148 -2.82 -10.67 -0.88
CA GLY A 148 -2.01 -11.89 -1.06
C GLY A 148 -1.49 -12.08 -2.49
N ASP A 149 -1.64 -11.08 -3.37
CA ASP A 149 -1.24 -11.09 -4.78
C ASP A 149 0.23 -11.46 -5.02
N PHE A 150 1.12 -11.14 -4.07
CA PHE A 150 2.54 -11.44 -4.11
C PHE A 150 2.89 -12.91 -3.79
N ASP A 151 1.95 -13.69 -3.24
CA ASP A 151 2.21 -15.09 -2.87
C ASP A 151 1.92 -16.04 -4.04
N LYS A 152 2.96 -16.49 -4.70
CA LYS A 152 2.87 -17.42 -5.85
C LYS A 152 2.20 -18.78 -5.55
N ARG A 153 2.00 -19.12 -4.27
CA ARG A 153 1.30 -20.34 -3.83
C ARG A 153 -0.21 -20.20 -3.87
N ILE A 154 -0.70 -18.96 -3.98
CA ILE A 154 -2.12 -18.63 -3.99
C ILE A 154 -2.47 -18.15 -5.39
N ASN A 155 -3.56 -18.66 -5.95
CA ASN A 155 -4.05 -18.18 -7.24
C ASN A 155 -4.88 -16.89 -7.09
N TRP A 156 -5.06 -16.16 -8.18
CA TRP A 156 -5.76 -14.88 -8.19
C TRP A 156 -7.22 -14.96 -7.73
N ASN A 157 -7.94 -16.08 -7.97
CA ASN A 157 -9.34 -16.27 -7.50
C ASN A 157 -9.39 -16.32 -5.97
N THR A 158 -8.49 -17.07 -5.33
CA THR A 158 -8.39 -17.12 -3.87
C THR A 158 -8.03 -15.75 -3.30
N CYS A 159 -7.10 -15.03 -3.96
CA CYS A 159 -6.78 -13.63 -3.59
C CYS A 159 -8.02 -12.75 -3.66
N LEU A 160 -8.83 -12.86 -4.73
CA LEU A 160 -10.06 -12.11 -4.92
C LEU A 160 -11.09 -12.42 -3.83
N GLU A 161 -11.38 -13.69 -3.60
CA GLU A 161 -12.35 -14.14 -2.59
C GLU A 161 -11.99 -13.64 -1.19
N GLN A 162 -10.71 -13.76 -0.81
CA GLN A 162 -10.24 -13.31 0.51
C GLN A 162 -10.27 -11.78 0.63
N THR A 163 -9.89 -11.06 -0.43
CA THR A 163 -9.96 -9.59 -0.44
C THR A 163 -11.39 -9.11 -0.30
N ILE A 164 -12.31 -9.66 -1.08
CA ILE A 164 -13.76 -9.36 -1.02
C ILE A 164 -14.31 -9.63 0.38
N LYS A 165 -14.05 -10.83 0.91
CA LYS A 165 -14.57 -11.29 2.21
C LYS A 165 -14.25 -10.33 3.35
N HIS A 166 -13.09 -9.69 3.31
CA HIS A 166 -12.62 -8.83 4.40
C HIS A 166 -12.78 -7.33 4.12
N THR A 167 -13.20 -6.94 2.91
CA THR A 167 -13.44 -5.54 2.56
C THR A 167 -14.70 -4.99 3.21
N SER A 168 -14.59 -3.81 3.78
CA SER A 168 -15.73 -3.00 4.26
C SER A 168 -15.41 -1.52 4.10
N ALA A 169 -16.41 -0.64 4.18
CA ALA A 169 -16.18 0.81 4.11
C ALA A 169 -15.11 1.25 5.13
N GLY A 170 -14.15 2.04 4.69
CA GLY A 170 -12.98 2.47 5.44
C GLY A 170 -11.78 1.52 5.35
N SER A 171 -11.88 0.38 4.67
CA SER A 171 -10.76 -0.56 4.51
C SER A 171 -9.57 0.05 3.78
N VAL A 172 -8.38 -0.14 4.33
CA VAL A 172 -7.09 0.06 3.66
C VAL A 172 -6.63 -1.29 3.13
N ILE A 173 -6.56 -1.42 1.80
CA ILE A 173 -6.34 -2.69 1.10
C ILE A 173 -4.98 -2.65 0.41
N VAL A 174 -4.17 -3.68 0.64
CA VAL A 174 -2.82 -3.78 0.05
C VAL A 174 -2.82 -4.69 -1.17
N PHE A 175 -2.33 -4.13 -2.25
CA PHE A 175 -1.85 -4.78 -3.47
C PHE A 175 -0.38 -4.43 -3.67
N HIS A 176 0.29 -5.08 -4.65
CA HIS A 176 1.69 -4.80 -4.93
C HIS A 176 1.89 -4.60 -6.45
N ASP A 177 2.34 -3.41 -6.83
CA ASP A 177 2.67 -3.10 -8.23
C ASP A 177 4.11 -3.54 -8.57
N SER A 178 4.36 -4.84 -8.36
CA SER A 178 5.66 -5.48 -8.55
C SER A 178 5.59 -6.63 -9.57
N ILE A 179 6.72 -6.95 -10.21
CA ILE A 179 6.83 -8.07 -11.19
C ILE A 179 6.37 -9.39 -10.55
N LYS A 180 6.67 -9.57 -9.25
CA LYS A 180 6.30 -10.78 -8.51
C LYS A 180 4.79 -10.94 -8.35
N ALA A 181 4.07 -9.85 -8.11
CA ALA A 181 2.64 -9.84 -7.86
C ALA A 181 1.81 -9.83 -9.16
N TRP A 182 2.37 -9.31 -10.24
CA TRP A 182 1.67 -9.06 -11.50
C TRP A 182 0.87 -10.26 -12.03
N PRO A 183 1.36 -11.51 -12.03
CA PRO A 183 0.59 -12.65 -12.54
C PRO A 183 -0.77 -12.87 -11.84
N ASN A 184 -0.88 -12.52 -10.56
CA ASN A 184 -2.15 -12.51 -9.85
C ASN A 184 -2.88 -11.17 -10.02
N LEU A 185 -2.16 -10.06 -9.88
CA LEU A 185 -2.73 -8.71 -9.84
C LEU A 185 -3.46 -8.33 -11.14
N GLU A 186 -2.94 -8.71 -12.31
CA GLU A 186 -3.54 -8.38 -13.61
C GLU A 186 -5.00 -8.87 -13.77
N ARG A 187 -5.34 -9.98 -13.11
CA ARG A 187 -6.70 -10.55 -13.08
C ARG A 187 -7.48 -10.12 -11.85
N LEU A 188 -6.82 -10.11 -10.71
CA LEU A 188 -7.40 -9.76 -9.42
C LEU A 188 -7.93 -8.33 -9.41
N LEU A 189 -7.11 -7.36 -9.84
CA LEU A 189 -7.44 -5.94 -9.68
C LEU A 189 -8.69 -5.53 -10.44
N PRO A 190 -8.84 -5.80 -11.76
CA PRO A 190 -10.07 -5.43 -12.47
C PRO A 190 -11.31 -6.15 -11.92
N ALA A 191 -11.21 -7.44 -11.57
CA ALA A 191 -12.33 -8.19 -10.99
C ALA A 191 -12.75 -7.62 -9.63
N TYR A 192 -11.78 -7.25 -8.80
CA TYR A 192 -12.04 -6.61 -7.50
C TYR A 192 -12.69 -5.23 -7.66
N LEU A 193 -12.20 -4.39 -8.56
CA LEU A 193 -12.75 -3.06 -8.82
C LEU A 193 -14.20 -3.13 -9.36
N GLU A 194 -14.47 -4.08 -10.25
CA GLU A 194 -15.81 -4.30 -10.77
C GLU A 194 -16.78 -4.72 -9.66
N TRP A 195 -16.38 -5.69 -8.83
CA TRP A 195 -17.17 -6.09 -7.67
C TRP A 195 -17.41 -4.93 -6.72
N ALA A 196 -16.37 -4.21 -6.32
CA ALA A 196 -16.48 -3.10 -5.37
C ALA A 196 -17.43 -2.00 -5.88
N LYS A 197 -17.35 -1.67 -7.18
CA LYS A 197 -18.26 -0.71 -7.81
C LYS A 197 -19.71 -1.20 -7.79
N LYS A 198 -19.97 -2.49 -8.05
CA LYS A 198 -21.30 -3.09 -7.95
C LYS A 198 -21.87 -3.06 -6.52
N GLN A 199 -21.00 -3.11 -5.50
CA GLN A 199 -21.39 -2.98 -4.10
C GLN A 199 -21.58 -1.51 -3.65
N GLY A 200 -21.37 -0.53 -4.55
CA GLY A 200 -21.51 0.89 -4.22
C GLY A 200 -20.32 1.51 -3.50
N TYR A 201 -19.16 0.82 -3.46
CA TYR A 201 -17.95 1.40 -2.89
C TYR A 201 -17.39 2.52 -3.77
N THR A 202 -16.79 3.51 -3.12
CA THR A 202 -16.02 4.58 -3.76
C THR A 202 -14.53 4.41 -3.46
N PHE A 203 -13.68 4.80 -4.43
CA PHE A 203 -12.24 4.63 -4.35
C PHE A 203 -11.56 5.96 -4.03
N LYS A 204 -10.97 6.08 -2.84
CA LYS A 204 -10.24 7.28 -2.41
C LYS A 204 -8.76 6.98 -2.15
N SER A 205 -7.92 7.99 -2.37
CA SER A 205 -6.54 7.97 -1.87
C SER A 205 -6.50 8.36 -0.40
N LEU A 206 -5.47 7.89 0.31
CA LEU A 206 -5.16 8.39 1.65
C LEU A 206 -4.58 9.81 1.56
N SER A 207 -4.76 10.60 2.61
CA SER A 207 -4.28 11.99 2.73
C SER A 207 -3.67 12.26 4.10
#